data_fec88fe9059314a8babf7030200c4031
#
_entry.id   fec88fe9059314a8babf7030200c4031
#
_cell.length_a   1.000
_cell.length_b   1.000
_cell.length_c   1.000
_cell.angle_alpha   90.00
_cell.angle_beta   90.00
_cell.angle_gamma   90.00
#
_symmetry.space_group_name_H-M   'P 1'
#
loop_
_entity.id
_entity.type
_entity.pdbx_description
1 polymer ?
#
loop_
_entity_poly.entity_id
_entity_poly.type
_entity_poly.pdbx_seq_one_letter_code
_entity_poly.pdbx_strand_id
1 'polypeptide(L)'
;FFVYLMRISLPYVIMVSAFSLMSLVLPVRDGLSELSINALAERIFVTSIGPYWFLYDMIVCGVAYYAVFHFIGERLDTTSRLALFAFVLYIEALLIPLLTFGDATLYFIGVVLRRYDVSFLKVFRPSPFALLPFLILIVQRGLWNKWLCMLLPFFAISFLVWCRGATPSW
;
A
#
# COMPACT_ATOMS: atom_id res chain seq x y z
N PHE A 1 -12.96 11.34 -6.20
CA PHE A 1 -12.06 11.21 -5.04
C PHE A 1 -12.80 10.81 -3.77
N PHE A 2 -13.83 11.55 -3.36
CA PHE A 2 -14.58 11.27 -2.12
C PHE A 2 -15.10 9.83 -2.08
N VAL A 3 -15.70 9.34 -3.17
CA VAL A 3 -16.17 7.93 -3.27
C VAL A 3 -15.01 6.93 -3.12
N TYR A 4 -13.85 7.22 -3.70
CA TYR A 4 -12.66 6.38 -3.55
C TYR A 4 -12.18 6.35 -2.10
N LEU A 5 -12.07 7.53 -1.47
CA LEU A 5 -11.67 7.66 -0.07
C LEU A 5 -12.62 6.87 0.85
N MET A 6 -13.92 7.05 0.69
CA MET A 6 -14.94 6.35 1.51
C MET A 6 -14.89 4.83 1.31
N ARG A 7 -14.65 4.35 0.08
CA ARG A 7 -14.53 2.90 -0.20
C ARG A 7 -13.35 2.24 0.49
N ILE A 8 -12.29 2.99 0.79
CA ILE A 8 -11.11 2.46 1.49
C ILE A 8 -11.19 2.74 2.99
N SER A 9 -11.57 3.97 3.38
CA SER A 9 -11.60 4.38 4.78
C SER A 9 -12.67 3.67 5.59
N LEU A 10 -13.85 3.42 5.01
CA LEU A 10 -14.94 2.76 5.73
C LEU A 10 -14.57 1.31 6.13
N PRO A 11 -14.13 0.43 5.22
CA PRO A 11 -13.64 -0.89 5.59
C PRO A 11 -12.47 -0.84 6.57
N TYR A 12 -11.54 0.10 6.39
CA TYR A 12 -10.41 0.29 7.29
C TYR A 12 -10.88 0.54 8.73
N VAL A 13 -11.71 1.57 8.94
CA VAL A 13 -12.21 1.93 10.27
C VAL A 13 -13.00 0.79 10.90
N ILE A 14 -13.89 0.13 10.14
CA ILE A 14 -14.66 -1.01 10.62
C ILE A 14 -13.74 -2.16 11.06
N MET A 15 -12.78 -2.53 10.22
CA MET A 15 -11.88 -3.67 10.51
C MET A 15 -10.94 -3.37 11.67
N VAL A 16 -10.32 -2.18 11.71
CA VAL A 16 -9.46 -1.80 12.83
C VAL A 16 -10.25 -1.74 14.13
N SER A 17 -11.46 -1.17 14.11
CA SER A 17 -12.33 -1.12 15.30
C SER A 17 -12.75 -2.52 15.76
N ALA A 18 -13.21 -3.38 14.85
CA ALA A 18 -13.59 -4.74 15.17
C ALA A 18 -12.43 -5.56 15.75
N PHE A 19 -11.24 -5.46 15.12
CA PHE A 19 -10.05 -6.16 15.60
C PHE A 19 -9.56 -5.63 16.95
N SER A 20 -9.64 -4.31 17.17
CA SER A 20 -9.31 -3.70 18.45
C SER A 20 -10.25 -4.15 19.55
N LEU A 21 -11.55 -4.23 19.29
CA LEU A 21 -12.54 -4.76 20.25
C LEU A 21 -12.32 -6.25 20.51
N MET A 22 -12.05 -7.05 19.49
CA MET A 22 -11.74 -8.47 19.65
C MET A 22 -10.48 -8.70 20.49
N SER A 23 -9.50 -7.81 20.43
CA SER A 23 -8.26 -7.92 21.19
C SER A 23 -8.45 -7.80 22.71
N LEU A 24 -9.58 -7.27 23.17
CA LEU A 24 -9.93 -7.24 24.60
C LEU A 24 -10.29 -8.65 25.14
N VAL A 25 -10.73 -9.54 24.26
CA VAL A 25 -11.16 -10.90 24.64
C VAL A 25 -10.12 -11.94 24.24
N LEU A 26 -9.45 -11.71 23.13
CA LEU A 26 -8.44 -12.61 22.58
C LEU A 26 -7.03 -12.03 22.79
N PRO A 27 -6.04 -12.84 23.20
CA PRO A 27 -4.65 -12.38 23.33
C PRO A 27 -4.06 -12.13 21.96
N VAL A 28 -4.24 -10.92 21.45
CA VAL A 28 -3.67 -10.46 20.17
C VAL A 28 -2.46 -9.60 20.45
N ARG A 29 -1.39 -9.79 19.69
CA ARG A 29 -0.21 -8.93 19.76
C ARG A 29 -0.59 -7.48 19.45
N ASP A 30 -0.16 -6.57 20.29
CA ASP A 30 -0.45 -5.13 20.18
C ASP A 30 -1.96 -4.77 20.33
N GLY A 31 -2.74 -5.65 21.00
CA GLY A 31 -4.14 -5.41 21.29
C GLY A 31 -4.39 -4.26 22.27
N LEU A 32 -5.67 -3.90 22.47
CA LEU A 32 -6.06 -2.94 23.49
C LEU A 32 -5.99 -3.61 24.88
N SER A 33 -5.40 -2.91 25.85
CA SER A 33 -5.43 -3.32 27.26
C SER A 33 -6.72 -2.92 27.95
N GLU A 34 -7.32 -1.82 27.52
CA GLU A 34 -8.56 -1.25 28.08
C GLU A 34 -9.43 -0.65 26.99
N LEU A 35 -10.75 -0.70 27.20
CA LEU A 35 -11.72 -0.05 26.31
C LEU A 35 -11.73 1.46 26.56
N SER A 36 -11.00 2.22 25.73
CA SER A 36 -10.98 3.67 25.76
C SER A 36 -11.19 4.23 24.35
N ILE A 37 -11.97 5.30 24.24
CA ILE A 37 -12.17 6.00 22.96
C ILE A 37 -10.84 6.55 22.45
N ASN A 38 -9.99 7.05 23.34
CA ASN A 38 -8.68 7.57 22.98
C ASN A 38 -7.76 6.47 22.44
N ALA A 39 -7.73 5.30 23.08
CA ALA A 39 -6.95 4.17 22.61
C ALA A 39 -7.46 3.65 21.25
N LEU A 40 -8.76 3.62 21.04
CA LEU A 40 -9.33 3.26 19.74
C LEU A 40 -9.00 4.29 18.65
N ALA A 41 -9.09 5.59 18.95
CA ALA A 41 -8.69 6.64 18.04
C ALA A 41 -7.19 6.56 17.68
N GLU A 42 -6.34 6.27 18.65
CA GLU A 42 -4.91 6.05 18.41
C GLU A 42 -4.67 4.86 17.45
N ARG A 43 -5.42 3.76 17.60
CA ARG A 43 -5.34 2.61 16.69
C ARG A 43 -5.80 2.94 15.28
N ILE A 44 -6.80 3.78 15.12
CA ILE A 44 -7.31 4.16 13.79
C ILE A 44 -6.36 5.16 13.10
N PHE A 45 -5.82 6.14 13.83
CA PHE A 45 -5.14 7.28 13.22
C PHE A 45 -3.61 7.25 13.34
N VAL A 46 -3.05 6.50 14.28
CA VAL A 46 -1.61 6.57 14.57
C VAL A 46 -0.90 5.23 14.42
N THR A 47 -1.43 4.13 14.95
CA THR A 47 -0.66 2.90 15.06
C THR A 47 -1.20 1.75 14.22
N SER A 48 -2.48 1.79 13.79
CA SER A 48 -3.17 0.68 13.15
C SER A 48 -3.07 -0.63 13.95
N ILE A 49 -3.73 -1.69 13.52
CA ILE A 49 -3.63 -3.01 14.14
C ILE A 49 -3.68 -4.09 13.05
N GLY A 50 -2.90 -5.15 13.23
CA GLY A 50 -2.87 -6.28 12.30
C GLY A 50 -2.42 -5.88 10.88
N PRO A 51 -2.96 -6.53 9.84
CA PRO A 51 -2.53 -6.32 8.45
C PRO A 51 -3.15 -5.08 7.78
N TYR A 52 -3.89 -4.25 8.51
CA TYR A 52 -4.65 -3.13 7.93
C TYR A 52 -3.83 -1.86 7.71
N TRP A 53 -2.57 -1.83 8.10
CA TRP A 53 -1.64 -0.73 7.90
C TRP A 53 -1.56 -0.31 6.41
N PHE A 54 -1.62 -1.24 5.47
CA PHE A 54 -1.55 -0.93 4.04
C PHE A 54 -2.77 -0.12 3.53
N LEU A 55 -3.97 -0.31 4.13
CA LEU A 55 -5.14 0.51 3.81
C LEU A 55 -4.97 1.95 4.31
N TYR A 56 -4.35 2.10 5.48
CA TYR A 56 -3.96 3.40 6.00
C TYR A 56 -3.00 4.12 5.05
N ASP A 57 -1.96 3.44 4.59
CA ASP A 57 -1.00 4.00 3.62
C ASP A 57 -1.68 4.41 2.31
N MET A 58 -2.61 3.59 1.82
CA MET A 58 -3.40 3.94 0.64
C MET A 58 -4.28 5.18 0.85
N ILE A 59 -4.82 5.39 2.06
CA ILE A 59 -5.61 6.58 2.39
C ILE A 59 -4.69 7.80 2.39
N VAL A 60 -3.58 7.75 3.13
CA VAL A 60 -2.62 8.85 3.27
C VAL A 60 -2.06 9.26 1.91
N CYS A 61 -1.45 8.32 1.19
CA CYS A 61 -0.91 8.57 -0.15
C CYS A 61 -2.00 9.03 -1.15
N GLY A 62 -3.23 8.53 -1.02
CA GLY A 62 -4.37 8.94 -1.85
C GLY A 62 -4.79 10.39 -1.58
N VAL A 63 -4.77 10.84 -0.33
CA VAL A 63 -5.03 12.25 0.04
C VAL A 63 -3.92 13.15 -0.51
N ALA A 64 -2.65 12.77 -0.34
CA ALA A 64 -1.52 13.49 -0.90
C ALA A 64 -1.60 13.60 -2.43
N TYR A 65 -1.92 12.50 -3.10
CA TYR A 65 -2.13 12.49 -4.55
C TYR A 65 -3.20 13.49 -4.95
N TYR A 66 -4.35 13.47 -4.29
CA TYR A 66 -5.44 14.38 -4.60
C TYR A 66 -5.05 15.84 -4.35
N ALA A 67 -4.41 16.13 -3.21
CA ALA A 67 -3.94 17.46 -2.86
C ALA A 67 -2.98 18.01 -3.92
N VAL A 68 -1.98 17.24 -4.33
CA VAL A 68 -0.98 17.66 -5.30
C VAL A 68 -1.58 17.82 -6.70
N PHE A 69 -2.37 16.87 -7.16
CA PHE A 69 -2.84 16.86 -8.55
C PHE A 69 -4.08 17.71 -8.78
N HIS A 70 -4.85 18.04 -7.73
CA HIS A 70 -6.11 18.78 -7.86
C HIS A 70 -6.06 20.21 -7.31
N PHE A 71 -5.26 20.46 -6.27
CA PHE A 71 -5.21 21.80 -5.68
C PHE A 71 -3.90 22.53 -5.98
N ILE A 72 -2.78 21.90 -5.67
CA ILE A 72 -1.48 22.60 -5.69
C ILE A 72 -0.91 22.64 -7.11
N GLY A 73 -1.04 21.53 -7.82
CA GLY A 73 -0.36 21.29 -9.09
C GLY A 73 -1.13 21.69 -10.35
N GLU A 74 -2.29 22.35 -10.26
CA GLU A 74 -3.13 22.65 -11.45
C GLU A 74 -2.38 23.40 -12.56
N ARG A 75 -1.44 24.27 -12.16
CA ARG A 75 -0.64 25.11 -13.11
C ARG A 75 0.69 24.47 -13.51
N LEU A 76 1.02 23.30 -12.96
CA LEU A 76 2.28 22.62 -13.23
C LEU A 76 2.12 21.58 -14.34
N ASP A 77 3.19 21.33 -15.08
CA ASP A 77 3.28 20.21 -16.01
C ASP A 77 3.30 18.86 -15.27
N THR A 78 3.07 17.78 -15.98
CA THR A 78 2.95 16.44 -15.39
C THR A 78 4.21 16.01 -14.63
N THR A 79 5.39 16.35 -15.16
CA THR A 79 6.67 15.99 -14.54
C THR A 79 6.86 16.74 -13.22
N SER A 80 6.58 18.04 -13.20
CA SER A 80 6.68 18.86 -11.98
C SER A 80 5.65 18.43 -10.92
N ARG A 81 4.43 18.03 -11.34
CA ARG A 81 3.44 17.44 -10.41
C ARG A 81 3.95 16.13 -9.80
N LEU A 82 4.56 15.26 -10.60
CA LEU A 82 5.13 14.01 -10.10
C LEU A 82 6.31 14.28 -9.16
N ALA A 83 7.18 15.24 -9.47
CA ALA A 83 8.27 15.61 -8.58
C ALA A 83 7.76 16.19 -7.25
N LEU A 84 6.75 17.07 -7.29
CA LEU A 84 6.10 17.59 -6.09
C LEU A 84 5.43 16.48 -5.29
N PHE A 85 4.75 15.55 -5.95
CA PHE A 85 4.12 14.42 -5.30
C PHE A 85 5.15 13.50 -4.62
N ALA A 86 6.26 13.18 -5.29
CA ALA A 86 7.36 12.43 -4.69
C ALA A 86 7.91 13.12 -3.43
N PHE A 87 8.06 14.45 -3.49
CA PHE A 87 8.52 15.24 -2.34
C PHE A 87 7.52 15.19 -1.18
N VAL A 88 6.21 15.34 -1.45
CA VAL A 88 5.17 15.23 -0.42
C VAL A 88 5.16 13.85 0.23
N LEU A 89 5.21 12.77 -0.56
CA LEU A 89 5.29 11.40 -0.05
C LEU A 89 6.55 11.17 0.80
N TYR A 90 7.68 11.78 0.41
CA TYR A 90 8.90 11.73 1.21
C TYR A 90 8.72 12.37 2.59
N ILE A 91 8.10 13.55 2.63
CA ILE A 91 7.81 14.25 3.89
C ILE A 91 6.81 13.45 4.74
N GLU A 92 5.75 12.90 4.14
CA GLU A 92 4.79 12.05 4.84
C GLU A 92 5.45 10.81 5.45
N ALA A 93 6.33 10.13 4.70
CA ALA A 93 7.08 8.98 5.20
C ALA A 93 8.07 9.32 6.34
N LEU A 94 8.48 10.59 6.48
CA LEU A 94 9.26 11.05 7.62
C LEU A 94 8.41 11.40 8.83
N LEU A 95 7.18 11.88 8.62
CA LEU A 95 6.32 12.38 9.68
C LEU A 95 5.35 11.32 10.22
N ILE A 96 4.95 10.37 9.38
CA ILE A 96 3.95 9.35 9.71
C ILE A 96 4.64 8.03 9.99
N PRO A 97 4.65 7.55 11.25
CA PRO A 97 5.39 6.34 11.63
C PRO A 97 4.96 5.06 10.92
N LEU A 98 3.68 4.97 10.50
CA LEU A 98 3.15 3.80 9.79
C LEU A 98 3.57 3.78 8.32
N LEU A 99 3.66 4.94 7.67
CA LEU A 99 4.01 5.01 6.26
C LEU A 99 5.50 4.78 6.06
N THR A 100 5.86 3.59 5.60
CA THR A 100 7.26 3.31 5.29
C THR A 100 7.67 3.95 3.96
N PHE A 101 8.96 4.23 3.82
CA PHE A 101 9.53 4.73 2.58
C PHE A 101 9.29 3.79 1.39
N GLY A 102 9.22 2.49 1.69
CA GLY A 102 8.92 1.46 0.71
C GLY A 102 7.51 1.55 0.16
N ASP A 103 6.53 1.69 1.03
CA ASP A 103 5.12 1.75 0.66
C ASP A 103 4.83 3.03 -0.11
N ALA A 104 5.36 4.17 0.33
CA ALA A 104 5.30 5.45 -0.39
C ALA A 104 5.91 5.33 -1.80
N THR A 105 7.06 4.65 -1.94
CA THR A 105 7.71 4.43 -3.24
C THR A 105 6.87 3.54 -4.15
N LEU A 106 6.30 2.45 -3.65
CA LEU A 106 5.43 1.57 -4.43
C LEU A 106 4.17 2.31 -4.91
N TYR A 107 3.57 3.12 -4.04
CA TYR A 107 2.44 3.95 -4.41
C TYR A 107 2.82 4.96 -5.51
N PHE A 108 3.97 5.64 -5.35
CA PHE A 108 4.49 6.56 -6.34
C PHE A 108 4.71 5.90 -7.72
N ILE A 109 5.34 4.71 -7.74
CA ILE A 109 5.53 3.94 -8.97
C ILE A 109 4.18 3.65 -9.63
N GLY A 110 3.17 3.22 -8.86
CA GLY A 110 1.82 2.98 -9.37
C GLY A 110 1.20 4.22 -10.03
N VAL A 111 1.37 5.39 -9.42
CA VAL A 111 0.90 6.67 -9.98
C VAL A 111 1.63 7.03 -11.27
N VAL A 112 2.96 6.86 -11.31
CA VAL A 112 3.78 7.11 -12.51
C VAL A 112 3.32 6.21 -13.66
N LEU A 113 3.21 4.91 -13.42
CA LEU A 113 2.76 3.95 -14.43
C LEU A 113 1.37 4.31 -14.97
N ARG A 114 0.47 4.73 -14.10
CA ARG A 114 -0.88 5.16 -14.48
C ARG A 114 -0.87 6.46 -15.30
N ARG A 115 -0.01 7.41 -14.95
CA ARG A 115 0.07 8.71 -15.64
C ARG A 115 0.67 8.60 -17.04
N TYR A 116 1.56 7.66 -17.26
CA TYR A 116 2.15 7.39 -18.56
C TYR A 116 1.43 6.29 -19.35
N ASP A 117 0.23 5.90 -18.92
CA ASP A 117 -0.60 4.85 -19.54
C ASP A 117 0.17 3.55 -19.84
N VAL A 118 1.10 3.21 -18.95
CA VAL A 118 1.85 1.97 -19.08
C VAL A 118 0.91 0.79 -18.81
N SER A 119 0.72 -0.05 -19.81
CA SER A 119 -0.18 -1.20 -19.65
C SER A 119 0.34 -2.18 -18.58
N PHE A 120 -0.59 -2.71 -17.78
CA PHE A 120 -0.29 -3.69 -16.72
C PHE A 120 0.57 -4.86 -17.23
N LEU A 121 0.26 -5.40 -18.40
CA LEU A 121 1.00 -6.51 -19.01
C LEU A 121 2.42 -6.15 -19.48
N LYS A 122 2.72 -4.85 -19.68
CA LYS A 122 4.10 -4.42 -19.94
C LYS A 122 4.95 -4.43 -18.68
N VAL A 123 4.34 -4.07 -17.53
CA VAL A 123 5.01 -4.07 -16.23
C VAL A 123 5.16 -5.50 -15.70
N PHE A 124 4.06 -6.23 -15.67
CA PHE A 124 3.99 -7.60 -15.15
C PHE A 124 4.00 -8.60 -16.32
N ARG A 125 5.15 -8.72 -16.97
CA ARG A 125 5.29 -9.61 -18.12
C ARG A 125 5.06 -11.06 -17.69
N PRO A 126 4.10 -11.77 -18.33
CA PRO A 126 3.82 -13.17 -17.99
C PRO A 126 5.07 -14.02 -18.14
N SER A 127 5.48 -14.70 -17.08
CA SER A 127 6.67 -15.55 -17.13
C SER A 127 6.61 -16.67 -16.10
N PRO A 128 6.79 -17.94 -16.52
CA PRO A 128 6.89 -19.05 -15.58
C PRO A 128 8.16 -18.96 -14.73
N PHE A 129 9.22 -18.36 -15.28
CA PHE A 129 10.49 -18.17 -14.57
C PHE A 129 10.40 -17.17 -13.42
N ALA A 130 9.33 -16.35 -13.33
CA ALA A 130 9.12 -15.45 -12.21
C ALA A 130 8.89 -16.19 -10.88
N LEU A 131 8.50 -17.47 -10.92
CA LEU A 131 8.35 -18.31 -9.74
C LEU A 131 9.69 -18.51 -9.00
N LEU A 132 10.80 -18.63 -9.73
CA LEU A 132 12.10 -18.92 -9.15
C LEU A 132 12.62 -17.78 -8.26
N PRO A 133 12.73 -16.51 -8.71
CA PRO A 133 13.12 -15.41 -7.83
C PRO A 133 12.08 -15.16 -6.72
N PHE A 134 10.79 -15.41 -6.97
CA PHE A 134 9.77 -15.33 -5.94
C PHE A 134 10.04 -16.31 -4.78
N LEU A 135 10.33 -17.59 -5.09
CA LEU A 135 10.66 -18.60 -4.07
C LEU A 135 11.97 -18.28 -3.36
N ILE A 136 13.01 -17.82 -4.08
CA ILE A 136 14.27 -17.42 -3.47
C ILE A 136 14.04 -16.30 -2.46
N LEU A 137 13.26 -15.28 -2.80
CA LEU A 137 12.94 -14.16 -1.91
C LEU A 137 12.15 -14.61 -0.66
N ILE A 138 11.24 -15.58 -0.80
CA ILE A 138 10.47 -16.11 0.34
C ILE A 138 11.37 -16.93 1.28
N VAL A 139 12.23 -17.78 0.74
CA VAL A 139 13.08 -18.67 1.55
C VAL A 139 14.17 -17.89 2.28
N GLN A 140 14.70 -16.86 1.66
CA GLN A 140 15.75 -16.03 2.25
C GLN A 140 15.21 -15.00 3.24
N ARG A 141 14.89 -15.46 4.46
CA ARG A 141 14.37 -14.60 5.57
C ARG A 141 15.23 -13.36 5.85
N GLY A 142 16.53 -13.41 5.62
CA GLY A 142 17.43 -12.27 5.81
C GLY A 142 17.21 -11.12 4.84
N LEU A 143 16.41 -11.31 3.78
CA LEU A 143 16.07 -10.26 2.80
C LEU A 143 14.74 -9.56 3.11
N TRP A 144 13.95 -10.05 4.07
CA TRP A 144 12.59 -9.58 4.34
C TRP A 144 12.50 -8.09 4.73
N ASN A 145 13.53 -7.53 5.35
CA ASN A 145 13.60 -6.11 5.71
C ASN A 145 14.36 -5.25 4.70
N LYS A 146 14.57 -5.74 3.48
CA LYS A 146 15.35 -5.05 2.45
C LYS A 146 14.49 -4.69 1.25
N TRP A 147 14.97 -3.72 0.48
CA TRP A 147 14.35 -3.28 -0.77
C TRP A 147 14.00 -4.41 -1.75
N LEU A 148 14.71 -5.53 -1.70
CA LEU A 148 14.43 -6.70 -2.52
C LEU A 148 13.05 -7.31 -2.26
N CYS A 149 12.50 -7.18 -1.06
CA CYS A 149 11.15 -7.66 -0.77
C CYS A 149 10.06 -6.91 -1.52
N MET A 150 10.33 -5.68 -1.97
CA MET A 150 9.42 -4.93 -2.83
C MET A 150 9.27 -5.55 -4.22
N LEU A 151 10.24 -6.34 -4.66
CA LEU A 151 10.17 -7.08 -5.93
C LEU A 151 9.29 -8.33 -5.83
N LEU A 152 8.98 -8.80 -4.61
CA LEU A 152 8.19 -10.00 -4.39
C LEU A 152 6.80 -9.92 -5.04
N PRO A 153 6.02 -8.84 -4.90
CA PRO A 153 4.74 -8.68 -5.62
C PRO A 153 4.91 -8.71 -7.14
N PHE A 154 5.99 -8.15 -7.68
CA PHE A 154 6.22 -8.16 -9.14
C PHE A 154 6.38 -9.57 -9.67
N PHE A 155 7.18 -10.39 -9.01
CA PHE A 155 7.37 -11.78 -9.44
C PHE A 155 6.13 -12.62 -9.22
N ALA A 156 5.44 -12.45 -8.08
CA ALA A 156 4.17 -13.13 -7.80
C ALA A 156 3.12 -12.82 -8.87
N ILE A 157 2.91 -11.54 -9.18
CA ILE A 157 1.91 -11.11 -10.17
C ILE A 157 2.29 -11.61 -11.57
N SER A 158 3.56 -11.51 -11.98
CA SER A 158 4.02 -11.99 -13.29
C SER A 158 3.79 -13.49 -13.45
N PHE A 159 4.00 -14.28 -12.40
CA PHE A 159 3.72 -15.70 -12.38
C PHE A 159 2.20 -15.99 -12.44
N LEU A 160 1.39 -15.30 -11.63
CA LEU A 160 -0.06 -15.46 -11.61
C LEU A 160 -0.71 -15.08 -12.96
N VAL A 161 -0.23 -14.02 -13.60
CA VAL A 161 -0.69 -13.62 -14.94
C VAL A 161 -0.36 -14.69 -15.97
N TRP A 162 0.82 -15.32 -15.87
CA TRP A 162 1.17 -16.45 -16.71
C TRP A 162 0.26 -17.64 -16.47
N CYS A 163 -0.01 -18.02 -15.22
CA CYS A 163 -0.93 -19.12 -14.88
C CYS A 163 -2.33 -18.88 -15.44
N ARG A 164 -2.84 -17.64 -15.36
CA ARG A 164 -4.15 -17.29 -15.94
C ARG A 164 -4.17 -17.44 -17.47
N GLY A 165 -3.09 -17.09 -18.15
CA GLY A 165 -2.97 -17.25 -19.60
C GLY A 165 -2.81 -18.71 -20.03
N ALA A 166 -2.32 -19.59 -19.14
CA ALA A 166 -2.18 -21.02 -19.38
C ALA A 166 -3.47 -21.82 -19.12
N THR A 167 -4.44 -21.23 -18.40
CA THR A 167 -5.76 -21.87 -18.21
C THR A 167 -6.64 -21.64 -19.43
N PRO A 168 -7.23 -22.71 -20.03
CA PRO A 168 -8.20 -22.54 -21.12
C PRO A 168 -9.34 -21.67 -20.62
N SER A 169 -9.76 -20.71 -21.44
CA SER A 169 -10.99 -19.93 -21.18
C SER A 169 -12.19 -20.89 -21.21
N TRP A 170 -12.76 -21.15 -20.05
CA TRP A 170 -14.07 -21.78 -19.90
C TRP A 170 -15.15 -20.75 -20.13
#